data_67febc01d5b8d006454bf7c2cbb800a6
#
_entry.id   67febc01d5b8d006454bf7c2cbb800a6
#
_cell.length_a   1.000
_cell.length_b   1.000
_cell.length_c   1.000
_cell.angle_alpha   90.00
_cell.angle_beta   90.00
_cell.angle_gamma   90.00
#
_symmetry.space_group_name_H-M   'P 1'
#
loop_
_entity.id
_entity.type
_entity.pdbx_description
1 polymer ?
#
loop_
_entity_poly.entity_id
_entity_poly.type
_entity_poly.pdbx_seq_one_letter_code
_entity_poly.pdbx_strand_id
1 'polypeptide(L)'
;MDIKDNLLTLADGNEMPQEGFGLYKVDGQATMNQAVKKAYEDGYRLFDTAQLYGNEQEVGTAFKQLAIPRDNIFVTTKVAEENQGYDKAIESVKESLRKLQMDYVDLLLVHWPIERSFFDTWRAFEEMKKEGLTRSIGVSNYQMIHLQYLATQANEMPVVDQIELHPLLTQKPLLEFNRQHQIVTQAWSPL
;
A
#
# COMPACT_ATOMS: atom_id res chain seq x y z
N MET A 1 17.22 15.71 -9.60
CA MET A 1 15.84 15.30 -9.86
C MET A 1 15.15 15.41 -8.51
N ASP A 2 14.04 16.09 -8.43
CA ASP A 2 13.37 16.28 -7.15
C ASP A 2 12.62 14.97 -6.81
N ILE A 3 12.62 14.51 -5.56
CA ILE A 3 11.97 13.24 -5.13
C ILE A 3 10.53 13.15 -5.63
N LYS A 4 9.80 14.26 -5.57
CA LYS A 4 8.39 14.34 -6.01
C LYS A 4 8.15 14.09 -7.50
N ASP A 5 9.18 14.21 -8.34
CA ASP A 5 9.08 14.09 -9.80
C ASP A 5 9.56 12.72 -10.31
N ASN A 6 10.00 11.84 -9.38
CA ASN A 6 10.48 10.49 -9.70
C ASN A 6 9.32 9.48 -9.58
N LEU A 7 8.62 9.25 -10.68
CA LEU A 7 7.44 8.39 -10.76
C LEU A 7 7.74 7.10 -11.49
N LEU A 8 7.08 6.02 -11.06
CA LEU A 8 7.00 4.73 -11.73
C LEU A 8 5.59 4.54 -12.28
N THR A 9 5.47 4.10 -13.53
CA THR A 9 4.19 3.68 -14.09
C THR A 9 3.90 2.23 -13.69
N LEU A 10 2.79 2.01 -13.00
CA LEU A 10 2.30 0.69 -12.61
C LEU A 10 1.65 -0.03 -13.80
N ALA A 11 1.50 -1.36 -13.71
CA ALA A 11 0.90 -2.17 -14.79
C ALA A 11 -0.55 -1.76 -15.14
N ASP A 12 -1.27 -1.15 -14.21
CA ASP A 12 -2.64 -0.63 -14.40
C ASP A 12 -2.68 0.81 -14.93
N GLY A 13 -1.52 1.40 -15.25
CA GLY A 13 -1.39 2.74 -15.81
C GLY A 13 -1.34 3.88 -14.80
N ASN A 14 -1.51 3.61 -13.52
CA ASN A 14 -1.36 4.62 -12.47
C ASN A 14 0.12 4.95 -12.22
N GLU A 15 0.40 6.16 -11.76
CA GLU A 15 1.74 6.59 -11.40
C GLU A 15 1.95 6.51 -9.88
N MET A 16 3.10 5.96 -9.46
CA MET A 16 3.48 5.82 -8.06
C MET A 16 4.85 6.49 -7.83
N PRO A 17 5.01 7.34 -6.80
CA PRO A 17 6.32 7.86 -6.41
C PRO A 17 7.29 6.72 -6.09
N GLN A 18 8.53 6.83 -6.59
CA GLN A 18 9.55 5.80 -6.41
C GLN A 18 10.03 5.69 -4.96
N GLU A 19 10.02 6.81 -4.24
CA GLU A 19 10.41 6.88 -2.84
C GLU A 19 9.20 7.17 -1.96
N GLY A 20 9.05 6.37 -0.89
CA GLY A 20 7.95 6.49 0.05
C GLY A 20 8.41 6.69 1.49
N PHE A 21 7.55 7.29 2.29
CA PHE A 21 7.74 7.49 3.72
C PHE A 21 6.85 6.54 4.52
N GLY A 22 7.46 5.59 5.23
CA GLY A 22 6.76 4.62 6.08
C GLY A 22 6.38 5.22 7.43
N LEU A 23 5.14 4.96 7.86
CA LEU A 23 4.57 5.48 9.11
C LEU A 23 4.47 4.42 10.23
N TYR A 24 5.10 3.27 10.05
CA TYR A 24 5.15 2.24 11.09
C TYR A 24 5.85 2.76 12.36
N LYS A 25 5.26 2.53 13.54
CA LYS A 25 5.73 3.01 14.85
C LYS A 25 5.82 4.55 14.99
N VAL A 26 5.11 5.29 14.14
CA VAL A 26 4.89 6.71 14.38
C VAL A 26 3.62 6.83 15.23
N ASP A 27 3.80 7.05 16.54
CA ASP A 27 2.72 7.04 17.51
C ASP A 27 2.41 8.45 18.03
N GLY A 28 1.12 8.73 18.20
CA GLY A 28 0.61 9.99 18.73
C GLY A 28 0.56 11.12 17.70
N GLN A 29 -0.51 11.93 17.80
CA GLN A 29 -0.84 12.95 16.80
C GLN A 29 0.27 14.00 16.61
N ALA A 30 0.91 14.44 17.68
CA ALA A 30 1.97 15.46 17.59
C ALA A 30 3.18 14.94 16.81
N THR A 31 3.60 13.70 17.08
CA THR A 31 4.70 13.03 16.37
C THR A 31 4.33 12.80 14.90
N MET A 32 3.10 12.32 14.65
CA MET A 32 2.59 12.11 13.29
C MET A 32 2.61 13.40 12.48
N ASN A 33 2.12 14.50 13.05
CA ASN A 33 2.12 15.80 12.38
C ASN A 33 3.55 16.26 12.03
N GLN A 34 4.51 16.09 12.95
CA GLN A 34 5.90 16.46 12.70
C GLN A 34 6.53 15.59 11.60
N ALA A 35 6.32 14.27 11.65
CA ALA A 35 6.85 13.31 10.68
C ALA A 35 6.30 13.58 9.27
N VAL A 36 4.96 13.69 9.15
CA VAL A 36 4.30 13.97 7.86
C VAL A 36 4.71 15.33 7.31
N LYS A 37 4.72 16.38 8.16
CA LYS A 37 5.16 17.71 7.75
C LYS A 37 6.58 17.69 7.18
N LYS A 38 7.52 17.11 7.94
CA LYS A 38 8.92 17.06 7.52
C LYS A 38 9.10 16.25 6.24
N ALA A 39 8.50 15.08 6.15
CA ALA A 39 8.56 14.26 4.93
C ALA A 39 8.00 15.01 3.70
N TYR A 40 6.86 15.70 3.86
CA TYR A 40 6.26 16.46 2.77
C TYR A 40 7.13 17.65 2.34
N GLU A 41 7.73 18.37 3.30
CA GLU A 41 8.68 19.47 3.03
C GLU A 41 9.96 18.98 2.34
N ASP A 42 10.42 17.76 2.67
CA ASP A 42 11.59 17.11 2.05
C ASP A 42 11.29 16.52 0.65
N GLY A 43 10.05 16.61 0.19
CA GLY A 43 9.65 16.18 -1.15
C GLY A 43 8.97 14.81 -1.23
N TYR A 44 8.84 14.07 -0.14
CA TYR A 44 8.07 12.81 -0.15
C TYR A 44 6.60 13.08 -0.50
N ARG A 45 6.05 12.20 -1.33
CA ARG A 45 4.64 12.25 -1.74
C ARG A 45 3.91 10.92 -1.48
N LEU A 46 4.62 9.80 -1.39
CA LEU A 46 4.06 8.51 -0.99
C LEU A 46 4.18 8.34 0.52
N PHE A 47 3.04 8.08 1.17
CA PHE A 47 2.92 7.79 2.60
C PHE A 47 2.31 6.40 2.79
N ASP A 48 3.03 5.55 3.52
CA ASP A 48 2.66 4.14 3.72
C ASP A 48 2.24 3.89 5.16
N THR A 49 1.00 3.46 5.34
CA THR A 49 0.45 3.02 6.62
C THR A 49 -0.17 1.62 6.48
N ALA A 50 -0.85 1.14 7.52
CA ALA A 50 -1.57 -0.13 7.52
C ALA A 50 -2.58 -0.18 8.68
N GLN A 51 -3.60 -1.03 8.55
CA GLN A 51 -4.54 -1.31 9.64
C GLN A 51 -3.83 -1.79 10.91
N LEU A 52 -2.83 -2.67 10.76
CA LEU A 52 -2.03 -3.19 11.90
C LEU A 52 -1.21 -2.14 12.64
N TYR A 53 -0.92 -1.00 12.00
CA TYR A 53 -0.15 0.06 12.68
C TYR A 53 -0.99 0.82 13.69
N GLY A 54 -2.31 0.74 13.60
CA GLY A 54 -3.24 1.40 14.51
C GLY A 54 -3.27 2.93 14.44
N ASN A 55 -2.62 3.52 13.42
CA ASN A 55 -2.39 4.96 13.34
C ASN A 55 -3.06 5.65 12.14
N GLU A 56 -3.95 4.96 11.42
CA GLU A 56 -4.64 5.54 10.25
C GLU A 56 -5.41 6.84 10.58
N GLN A 57 -5.97 6.93 11.79
CA GLN A 57 -6.70 8.11 12.25
C GLN A 57 -5.76 9.32 12.41
N GLU A 58 -4.59 9.12 12.99
CA GLU A 58 -3.56 10.14 13.16
C GLU A 58 -3.00 10.58 11.82
N VAL A 59 -2.83 9.66 10.88
CA VAL A 59 -2.38 9.95 9.50
C VAL A 59 -3.38 10.86 8.79
N GLY A 60 -4.66 10.48 8.76
CA GLY A 60 -5.71 11.31 8.15
C GLY A 60 -5.84 12.68 8.79
N THR A 61 -5.75 12.73 10.12
CA THR A 61 -5.78 13.98 10.88
C THR A 61 -4.57 14.86 10.57
N ALA A 62 -3.38 14.27 10.41
CA ALA A 62 -2.17 15.02 10.06
C ALA A 62 -2.29 15.68 8.68
N PHE A 63 -2.73 14.95 7.65
CA PHE A 63 -2.93 15.53 6.32
C PHE A 63 -3.93 16.69 6.35
N LYS A 64 -5.03 16.55 7.10
CA LYS A 64 -6.03 17.59 7.24
C LYS A 64 -5.50 18.82 7.97
N GLN A 65 -4.84 18.64 9.13
CA GLN A 65 -4.28 19.75 9.92
C GLN A 65 -3.18 20.51 9.20
N LEU A 66 -2.39 19.80 8.38
CA LEU A 66 -1.33 20.40 7.57
C LEU A 66 -1.85 20.97 6.23
N ALA A 67 -3.15 20.86 5.98
CA ALA A 67 -3.79 21.30 4.73
C ALA A 67 -3.10 20.76 3.47
N ILE A 68 -2.63 19.52 3.52
CA ILE A 68 -1.99 18.86 2.38
C ILE A 68 -3.07 18.47 1.36
N PRO A 69 -3.02 18.98 0.11
CA PRO A 69 -4.01 18.62 -0.90
C PRO A 69 -3.96 17.12 -1.21
N ARG A 70 -5.13 16.46 -1.30
CA ARG A 70 -5.23 15.02 -1.57
C ARG A 70 -4.52 14.60 -2.87
N ASP A 71 -4.63 15.42 -3.92
CA ASP A 71 -4.02 15.15 -5.23
C ASP A 71 -2.50 15.29 -5.24
N ASN A 72 -1.91 15.83 -4.18
CA ASN A 72 -0.47 15.97 -4.05
C ASN A 72 0.20 14.81 -3.33
N ILE A 73 -0.56 13.81 -2.90
CA ILE A 73 -0.04 12.66 -2.14
C ILE A 73 -0.55 11.34 -2.69
N PHE A 74 0.28 10.33 -2.55
CA PHE A 74 0.00 8.93 -2.81
C PHE A 74 -0.08 8.20 -1.46
N VAL A 75 -1.22 7.64 -1.13
CA VAL A 75 -1.44 6.98 0.16
C VAL A 75 -1.61 5.47 -0.02
N THR A 76 -0.80 4.71 0.70
CA THR A 76 -0.91 3.25 0.79
C THR A 76 -1.44 2.85 2.16
N THR A 77 -2.42 1.95 2.19
CA THR A 77 -2.79 1.20 3.40
C THR A 77 -2.89 -0.29 3.10
N LYS A 78 -2.98 -1.12 4.16
CA LYS A 78 -2.92 -2.58 4.05
C LYS A 78 -4.00 -3.22 4.90
N VAL A 79 -4.67 -4.24 4.33
CA VAL A 79 -5.68 -5.05 5.05
C VAL A 79 -4.98 -6.06 5.94
N ALA A 80 -5.25 -5.98 7.23
CA ALA A 80 -4.72 -6.88 8.25
C ALA A 80 -5.25 -8.31 8.09
N GLU A 81 -4.53 -9.29 8.62
CA GLU A 81 -4.82 -10.72 8.49
C GLU A 81 -6.20 -11.08 9.04
N GLU A 82 -6.60 -10.51 10.18
CA GLU A 82 -7.92 -10.72 10.79
C GLU A 82 -9.08 -10.15 9.98
N ASN A 83 -8.80 -9.20 9.10
CA ASN A 83 -9.78 -8.51 8.25
C ASN A 83 -9.86 -9.09 6.83
N GLN A 84 -9.14 -10.16 6.53
CA GLN A 84 -9.16 -10.81 5.24
C GLN A 84 -10.42 -11.68 5.04
N GLY A 85 -10.83 -11.83 3.78
CA GLY A 85 -12.06 -12.43 3.31
C GLY A 85 -12.87 -11.41 2.53
N TYR A 86 -13.92 -11.81 1.83
CA TYR A 86 -14.61 -10.89 0.91
C TYR A 86 -15.29 -9.74 1.66
N ASP A 87 -16.29 -10.02 2.47
CA ASP A 87 -17.09 -8.99 3.17
C ASP A 87 -16.25 -8.23 4.20
N LYS A 88 -15.43 -8.96 4.97
CA LYS A 88 -14.57 -8.36 6.00
C LYS A 88 -13.57 -7.36 5.42
N ALA A 89 -12.95 -7.70 4.29
CA ALA A 89 -12.00 -6.80 3.64
C ALA A 89 -12.70 -5.50 3.21
N ILE A 90 -13.88 -5.59 2.58
CA ILE A 90 -14.65 -4.42 2.15
C ILE A 90 -15.02 -3.54 3.36
N GLU A 91 -15.56 -4.13 4.42
CA GLU A 91 -15.94 -3.39 5.64
C GLU A 91 -14.72 -2.73 6.29
N SER A 92 -13.62 -3.44 6.40
CA SER A 92 -12.40 -2.93 7.02
C SER A 92 -11.76 -1.80 6.22
N VAL A 93 -11.80 -1.85 4.89
CA VAL A 93 -11.29 -0.78 4.03
C VAL A 93 -12.17 0.47 4.11
N LYS A 94 -13.50 0.33 4.16
CA LYS A 94 -14.39 1.47 4.41
C LYS A 94 -14.10 2.12 5.75
N GLU A 95 -13.77 1.35 6.79
CA GLU A 95 -13.34 1.88 8.08
C GLU A 95 -11.94 2.56 8.00
N SER A 96 -11.00 1.99 7.25
CA SER A 96 -9.70 2.62 6.98
C SER A 96 -9.86 3.98 6.30
N LEU A 97 -10.71 4.06 5.27
CA LEU A 97 -11.01 5.32 4.57
C LEU A 97 -11.63 6.37 5.50
N ARG A 98 -12.54 5.93 6.40
CA ARG A 98 -13.13 6.81 7.42
C ARG A 98 -12.06 7.35 8.38
N LYS A 99 -11.14 6.50 8.85
CA LYS A 99 -10.01 6.90 9.72
C LYS A 99 -9.06 7.85 9.00
N LEU A 100 -8.70 7.53 7.78
CA LEU A 100 -7.85 8.36 6.92
C LEU A 100 -8.53 9.67 6.48
N GLN A 101 -9.85 9.79 6.66
CA GLN A 101 -10.67 10.92 6.20
C GLN A 101 -10.55 11.15 4.69
N MET A 102 -10.58 10.06 3.91
CA MET A 102 -10.41 10.03 2.46
C MET A 102 -11.51 9.21 1.79
N ASP A 103 -11.83 9.53 0.54
CA ASP A 103 -12.79 8.78 -0.27
C ASP A 103 -12.14 7.55 -0.92
N TYR A 104 -10.81 7.59 -1.13
CA TYR A 104 -10.03 6.50 -1.72
C TYR A 104 -8.59 6.51 -1.23
N VAL A 105 -7.91 5.38 -1.37
CA VAL A 105 -6.43 5.28 -1.28
C VAL A 105 -5.84 5.06 -2.68
N ASP A 106 -4.58 5.41 -2.88
CA ASP A 106 -3.91 5.22 -4.16
C ASP A 106 -3.47 3.77 -4.35
N LEU A 107 -3.06 3.11 -3.28
CA LEU A 107 -2.66 1.69 -3.29
C LEU A 107 -3.21 0.98 -2.06
N LEU A 108 -3.93 -0.12 -2.30
CA LEU A 108 -4.41 -1.02 -1.28
C LEU A 108 -3.64 -2.34 -1.34
N LEU A 109 -3.04 -2.78 -0.23
CA LEU A 109 -2.27 -4.00 -0.16
C LEU A 109 -2.93 -5.06 0.76
N VAL A 110 -2.84 -6.33 0.37
CA VAL A 110 -2.96 -7.44 1.32
C VAL A 110 -1.70 -7.46 2.17
N HIS A 111 -1.80 -7.38 3.51
CA HIS A 111 -0.62 -7.19 4.37
C HIS A 111 0.27 -8.44 4.45
N TRP A 112 -0.35 -9.62 4.63
CA TRP A 112 0.30 -10.94 4.63
C TRP A 112 -0.60 -11.96 3.95
N PRO A 113 -0.04 -12.97 3.27
CA PRO A 113 -0.85 -14.02 2.67
C PRO A 113 -1.50 -14.91 3.74
N ILE A 114 -2.83 -15.07 3.68
CA ILE A 114 -3.59 -15.97 4.54
C ILE A 114 -4.32 -16.99 3.66
N GLU A 115 -3.92 -18.24 3.71
CA GLU A 115 -4.33 -19.28 2.80
C GLU A 115 -5.87 -19.45 2.73
N ARG A 116 -6.55 -19.48 3.89
CA ARG A 116 -8.00 -19.71 3.96
C ARG A 116 -8.88 -18.60 3.35
N SER A 117 -8.34 -17.39 3.19
CA SER A 117 -9.07 -16.21 2.69
C SER A 117 -8.45 -15.62 1.43
N PHE A 118 -7.49 -16.30 0.85
CA PHE A 118 -6.59 -15.80 -0.18
C PHE A 118 -7.35 -15.21 -1.38
N PHE A 119 -8.16 -16.02 -2.06
CA PHE A 119 -8.90 -15.59 -3.25
C PHE A 119 -10.08 -14.69 -2.91
N ASP A 120 -10.75 -14.90 -1.79
CA ASP A 120 -11.87 -14.06 -1.38
C ASP A 120 -11.42 -12.65 -1.07
N THR A 121 -10.25 -12.48 -0.42
CA THR A 121 -9.65 -11.17 -0.19
C THR A 121 -9.30 -10.49 -1.52
N TRP A 122 -8.69 -11.23 -2.45
CA TRP A 122 -8.31 -10.65 -3.74
C TRP A 122 -9.53 -10.23 -4.57
N ARG A 123 -10.57 -11.04 -4.62
CA ARG A 123 -11.85 -10.66 -5.26
C ARG A 123 -12.46 -9.40 -4.65
N ALA A 124 -12.38 -9.24 -3.33
CA ALA A 124 -12.82 -8.02 -2.67
C ALA A 124 -11.98 -6.80 -3.11
N PHE A 125 -10.67 -6.97 -3.31
CA PHE A 125 -9.79 -5.92 -3.80
C PHE A 125 -10.14 -5.50 -5.23
N GLU A 126 -10.35 -6.46 -6.12
CA GLU A 126 -10.81 -6.21 -7.49
C GLU A 126 -12.14 -5.44 -7.51
N GLU A 127 -13.09 -5.77 -6.62
CA GLU A 127 -14.36 -5.07 -6.50
C GLU A 127 -14.19 -3.65 -5.96
N MET A 128 -13.41 -3.47 -4.88
CA MET A 128 -13.14 -2.16 -4.32
C MET A 128 -12.42 -1.22 -5.30
N LYS A 129 -11.57 -1.75 -6.17
CA LYS A 129 -10.96 -0.99 -7.27
C LYS A 129 -12.02 -0.51 -8.27
N LYS A 130 -12.96 -1.36 -8.67
CA LYS A 130 -14.08 -0.98 -9.55
C LYS A 130 -15.00 0.05 -8.91
N GLU A 131 -15.24 -0.05 -7.60
CA GLU A 131 -16.02 0.93 -6.83
C GLU A 131 -15.26 2.26 -6.62
N GLY A 132 -13.97 2.33 -6.94
CA GLY A 132 -13.15 3.53 -6.78
C GLY A 132 -12.68 3.79 -5.34
N LEU A 133 -12.75 2.80 -4.45
CA LEU A 133 -12.23 2.91 -3.08
C LEU A 133 -10.70 2.81 -3.04
N THR A 134 -10.09 2.28 -4.08
CA THR A 134 -8.64 2.29 -4.32
C THR A 134 -8.35 2.48 -5.81
N ARG A 135 -7.24 3.11 -6.14
CA ARG A 135 -6.79 3.26 -7.54
C ARG A 135 -6.04 2.03 -8.04
N SER A 136 -5.18 1.48 -7.19
CA SER A 136 -4.34 0.31 -7.50
C SER A 136 -4.44 -0.73 -6.39
N ILE A 137 -4.26 -2.01 -6.74
CA ILE A 137 -4.28 -3.12 -5.80
C ILE A 137 -2.98 -3.91 -5.88
N GLY A 138 -2.49 -4.35 -4.72
CA GLY A 138 -1.25 -5.09 -4.61
C GLY A 138 -1.23 -6.00 -3.39
N VAL A 139 -0.06 -6.54 -3.15
CA VAL A 139 0.19 -7.48 -2.05
C VAL A 139 1.43 -7.07 -1.26
N SER A 140 1.57 -7.60 -0.06
CA SER A 140 2.77 -7.46 0.75
C SER A 140 3.17 -8.82 1.32
N ASN A 141 4.48 -9.07 1.36
CA ASN A 141 5.07 -10.31 1.87
C ASN A 141 4.69 -11.58 1.07
N TYR A 142 4.34 -11.41 -0.19
CA TYR A 142 4.08 -12.54 -1.08
C TYR A 142 5.41 -13.08 -1.63
N GLN A 143 5.48 -14.40 -1.77
CA GLN A 143 6.56 -15.13 -2.43
C GLN A 143 6.08 -15.60 -3.79
N MET A 144 7.00 -16.03 -4.66
CA MET A 144 6.67 -16.53 -6.01
C MET A 144 5.51 -17.53 -6.00
N ILE A 145 5.51 -18.47 -5.04
CA ILE A 145 4.45 -19.48 -4.94
C ILE A 145 3.07 -18.86 -4.67
N HIS A 146 3.01 -17.80 -3.85
CA HIS A 146 1.76 -17.09 -3.58
C HIS A 146 1.26 -16.37 -4.83
N LEU A 147 2.14 -15.70 -5.57
CA LEU A 147 1.80 -14.98 -6.79
C LEU A 147 1.37 -15.95 -7.91
N GLN A 148 2.05 -17.07 -8.07
CA GLN A 148 1.67 -18.14 -9.00
C GLN A 148 0.29 -18.72 -8.65
N TYR A 149 0.03 -18.94 -7.36
CA TYR A 149 -1.26 -19.43 -6.89
C TYR A 149 -2.37 -18.40 -7.13
N LEU A 150 -2.09 -17.12 -6.85
CA LEU A 150 -3.02 -16.04 -7.13
C LEU A 150 -3.42 -15.98 -8.60
N ALA A 151 -2.46 -16.10 -9.50
CA ALA A 151 -2.66 -16.08 -10.95
C ALA A 151 -3.61 -17.17 -11.47
N THR A 152 -3.89 -18.21 -10.69
CA THR A 152 -4.82 -19.27 -11.11
C THR A 152 -6.29 -18.85 -11.09
N GLN A 153 -6.65 -17.77 -10.35
CA GLN A 153 -8.04 -17.34 -10.19
C GLN A 153 -8.22 -15.81 -10.26
N ALA A 154 -7.15 -15.02 -10.15
CA ALA A 154 -7.23 -13.56 -10.23
C ALA A 154 -7.63 -13.10 -11.64
N ASN A 155 -8.52 -12.09 -11.74
CA ASN A 155 -8.82 -11.44 -13.02
C ASN A 155 -7.74 -10.42 -13.40
N GLU A 156 -7.09 -9.80 -12.40
CA GLU A 156 -5.91 -8.96 -12.59
C GLU A 156 -4.83 -9.32 -11.57
N MET A 157 -3.57 -9.19 -11.95
CA MET A 157 -2.44 -9.42 -11.06
C MET A 157 -2.17 -8.20 -10.20
N PRO A 158 -1.55 -8.37 -9.00
CA PRO A 158 -1.11 -7.23 -8.21
C PRO A 158 -0.11 -6.37 -8.99
N VAL A 159 -0.24 -5.06 -8.87
CA VAL A 159 0.69 -4.13 -9.52
C VAL A 159 1.92 -3.83 -8.67
N VAL A 160 1.86 -4.10 -7.37
CA VAL A 160 2.94 -3.94 -6.38
C VAL A 160 3.02 -5.18 -5.50
N ASP A 161 4.23 -5.63 -5.21
CA ASP A 161 4.55 -6.56 -4.13
C ASP A 161 5.53 -5.88 -3.17
N GLN A 162 5.06 -5.53 -1.97
CA GLN A 162 5.86 -4.86 -0.95
C GLN A 162 6.50 -5.90 -0.02
N ILE A 163 7.82 -6.02 -0.06
CA ILE A 163 8.57 -7.09 0.63
C ILE A 163 9.72 -6.56 1.46
N GLU A 164 10.19 -7.35 2.42
CA GLU A 164 11.48 -7.12 3.05
C GLU A 164 12.60 -7.21 2.03
N LEU A 165 13.30 -6.10 1.82
CA LEU A 165 14.37 -6.05 0.84
C LEU A 165 15.45 -5.06 1.30
N HIS A 166 16.66 -5.57 1.52
CA HIS A 166 17.82 -4.80 1.99
C HIS A 166 19.12 -5.53 1.61
N PRO A 167 20.33 -4.94 1.82
CA PRO A 167 21.59 -5.56 1.39
C PRO A 167 21.87 -6.96 1.94
N LEU A 168 21.31 -7.32 3.11
CA LEU A 168 21.45 -8.66 3.70
C LEU A 168 20.35 -9.64 3.23
N LEU A 169 19.26 -9.16 2.62
CA LEU A 169 18.17 -9.97 2.08
C LEU A 169 17.78 -9.44 0.69
N THR A 170 18.48 -9.90 -0.33
CA THR A 170 18.42 -9.32 -1.68
C THR A 170 17.27 -9.85 -2.56
N GLN A 171 16.58 -10.91 -2.15
CA GLN A 171 15.37 -11.45 -2.81
C GLN A 171 15.47 -11.62 -4.35
N LYS A 172 16.68 -11.83 -4.90
CA LYS A 172 16.92 -11.80 -6.35
C LYS A 172 15.96 -12.64 -7.19
N PRO A 173 15.59 -13.89 -6.81
CA PRO A 173 14.64 -14.67 -7.58
C PRO A 173 13.25 -14.05 -7.63
N LEU A 174 12.78 -13.48 -6.50
CA LEU A 174 11.47 -12.83 -6.42
C LEU A 174 11.47 -11.50 -7.19
N LEU A 175 12.54 -10.72 -7.13
CA LEU A 175 12.70 -9.50 -7.94
C LEU A 175 12.58 -9.80 -9.44
N GLU A 176 13.26 -10.84 -9.90
CA GLU A 176 13.22 -11.23 -11.31
C GLU A 176 11.83 -11.74 -11.71
N PHE A 177 11.16 -12.52 -10.85
CA PHE A 177 9.79 -12.96 -11.06
C PHE A 177 8.83 -11.76 -11.16
N ASN A 178 8.89 -10.82 -10.22
CA ASN A 178 8.05 -9.64 -10.20
C ASN A 178 8.25 -8.80 -11.47
N ARG A 179 9.52 -8.58 -11.86
CA ARG A 179 9.86 -7.85 -13.09
C ARG A 179 9.28 -8.50 -14.34
N GLN A 180 9.34 -9.82 -14.46
CA GLN A 180 8.79 -10.57 -15.62
C GLN A 180 7.27 -10.49 -15.70
N HIS A 181 6.60 -10.30 -14.56
CA HIS A 181 5.14 -10.19 -14.45
C HIS A 181 4.63 -8.75 -14.34
N GLN A 182 5.52 -7.76 -14.57
CA GLN A 182 5.19 -6.33 -14.49
C GLN A 182 4.68 -5.90 -13.09
N ILE A 183 5.11 -6.60 -12.03
CA ILE A 183 4.84 -6.28 -10.64
C ILE A 183 5.98 -5.41 -10.11
N VAL A 184 5.68 -4.22 -9.66
CA VAL A 184 6.69 -3.35 -9.01
C VAL A 184 7.03 -3.92 -7.65
N THR A 185 8.32 -4.12 -7.38
CA THR A 185 8.76 -4.49 -6.03
C THR A 185 9.04 -3.24 -5.21
N GLN A 186 8.33 -3.10 -4.08
CA GLN A 186 8.56 -2.04 -3.11
C GLN A 186 9.27 -2.62 -1.87
N ALA A 187 10.36 -2.00 -1.44
CA ALA A 187 11.09 -2.45 -0.26
C ALA A 187 10.49 -1.87 1.03
N TRP A 188 10.25 -2.71 2.04
CA TRP A 188 10.11 -2.25 3.40
C TRP A 188 11.39 -2.55 4.21
N SER A 189 11.68 -1.71 5.20
CA SER A 189 12.94 -1.73 5.96
C SER A 189 14.20 -1.83 5.09
N PRO A 190 14.38 -0.95 4.08
CA PRO A 190 15.48 -1.06 3.13
C PRO A 190 16.86 -0.69 3.71
N LEU A 191 16.88 -0.08 4.93
CA LEU A 191 18.06 0.42 5.64
C LEU A 191 18.20 -0.23 7.01
#